data_f5f3631ef25728a5e4250d8306d7d860
#
_entry.id   f5f3631ef25728a5e4250d8306d7d860
#
_cell.length_a   1.000
_cell.length_b   1.000
_cell.length_c   1.000
_cell.angle_alpha   90.00
_cell.angle_beta   90.00
_cell.angle_gamma   90.00
#
_symmetry.space_group_name_H-M   'P 1'
#
loop_
_entity.id
_entity.type
_entity.pdbx_description
1 polymer ?
#
loop_
_entity_poly.entity_id
_entity_poly.type
_entity_poly.pdbx_seq_one_letter_code
_entity_poly.pdbx_strand_id
1 'polypeptide(L)'
;MYYGAVKGLVASVGDPFTRFVDPKALADEQVEIEGEYGGLGIYITTKDGHTTVIAPIENTPADKAGVKPLDEIIKVDEKNVYGLPSDEVVKLLRGPANTEVKIWVRRKGKDALIPFTITREIIKIKSVRTEMIEDIAYIKLNQF
;
A
#
# COMPACT_ATOMS: atom_id res chain seq x y z
N MET A 1 -20.53 15.76 -9.82
CA MET A 1 -21.93 15.88 -9.34
C MET A 1 -22.84 14.75 -9.82
N TYR A 2 -22.70 14.28 -11.05
CA TYR A 2 -23.55 13.21 -11.62
C TYR A 2 -23.31 11.82 -10.98
N TYR A 3 -22.09 11.48 -10.59
CA TYR A 3 -21.77 10.17 -10.02
C TYR A 3 -22.46 9.89 -8.66
N GLY A 4 -22.75 10.93 -7.87
CA GLY A 4 -23.47 10.77 -6.60
C GLY A 4 -24.91 10.30 -6.82
N ALA A 5 -25.60 10.86 -7.84
CA ALA A 5 -26.95 10.45 -8.19
C ALA A 5 -27.00 9.00 -8.71
N VAL A 6 -26.08 8.62 -9.58
CA VAL A 6 -25.96 7.23 -10.08
C VAL A 6 -25.63 6.26 -8.95
N LYS A 7 -24.72 6.63 -8.04
CA LYS A 7 -24.39 5.83 -6.86
C LYS A 7 -25.61 5.60 -5.96
N GLY A 8 -26.41 6.64 -5.73
CA GLY A 8 -27.66 6.53 -4.97
C GLY A 8 -28.71 5.65 -5.65
N LEU A 9 -28.84 5.76 -6.98
CA LEU A 9 -29.75 4.93 -7.76
C LEU A 9 -29.34 3.44 -7.67
N VAL A 10 -28.07 3.14 -7.87
CA VAL A 10 -27.56 1.75 -7.78
C VAL A 10 -27.68 1.20 -6.37
N ALA A 11 -27.41 2.02 -5.34
CA ALA A 11 -27.57 1.62 -3.95
C ALA A 11 -29.03 1.29 -3.58
N SER A 12 -30.03 1.87 -4.27
CA SER A 12 -31.44 1.59 -4.04
C SER A 12 -31.89 0.18 -4.46
N VAL A 13 -31.07 -0.54 -5.21
CA VAL A 13 -31.30 -1.95 -5.57
C VAL A 13 -31.27 -2.86 -4.34
N GLY A 14 -30.54 -2.45 -3.26
CA GLY A 14 -30.49 -3.18 -1.99
C GLY A 14 -29.67 -4.48 -2.03
N ASP A 15 -28.95 -4.72 -3.13
CA ASP A 15 -28.05 -5.87 -3.25
C ASP A 15 -26.62 -5.49 -2.78
N PRO A 16 -26.03 -6.19 -1.79
CA PRO A 16 -24.72 -5.86 -1.26
C PRO A 16 -23.57 -6.06 -2.28
N PHE A 17 -23.79 -6.81 -3.35
CA PHE A 17 -22.80 -7.05 -4.40
C PHE A 17 -22.92 -6.07 -5.56
N THR A 18 -24.04 -5.33 -5.65
CA THR A 18 -24.29 -4.34 -6.70
C THR A 18 -23.82 -2.96 -6.24
N ARG A 19 -22.75 -2.44 -6.87
CA ARG A 19 -22.23 -1.10 -6.59
C ARG A 19 -21.88 -0.34 -7.85
N PHE A 20 -22.03 0.97 -7.79
CA PHE A 20 -21.51 1.86 -8.82
C PHE A 20 -20.06 2.19 -8.53
N VAL A 21 -19.20 1.93 -9.49
CA VAL A 21 -17.77 2.28 -9.46
C VAL A 21 -17.56 3.44 -10.43
N ASP A 22 -17.12 4.58 -9.93
CA ASP A 22 -16.79 5.71 -10.79
C ASP A 22 -15.47 5.46 -11.55
N PRO A 23 -15.21 6.19 -12.66
CA PRO A 23 -14.03 5.93 -13.50
C PRO A 23 -12.71 6.01 -12.76
N LYS A 24 -12.59 6.83 -11.70
CA LYS A 24 -11.39 6.92 -10.89
C LYS A 24 -11.25 5.70 -10.00
N ALA A 25 -12.32 5.31 -9.31
CA ALA A 25 -12.32 4.10 -8.49
C ALA A 25 -12.11 2.84 -9.35
N LEU A 26 -12.66 2.82 -10.58
CA LEU A 26 -12.42 1.73 -11.53
C LEU A 26 -10.93 1.63 -11.92
N ALA A 27 -10.27 2.75 -12.20
CA ALA A 27 -8.85 2.76 -12.51
C ALA A 27 -8.02 2.26 -11.31
N ASP A 28 -8.36 2.67 -10.09
CA ASP A 28 -7.71 2.20 -8.87
C ASP A 28 -7.92 0.69 -8.65
N GLU A 29 -9.15 0.19 -8.91
CA GLU A 29 -9.46 -1.25 -8.82
C GLU A 29 -8.80 -2.09 -9.92
N GLN A 30 -8.71 -1.58 -11.16
CA GLN A 30 -8.01 -2.26 -12.24
C GLN A 30 -6.53 -2.47 -11.90
N VAL A 31 -5.89 -1.45 -11.33
CA VAL A 31 -4.49 -1.54 -10.86
C VAL A 31 -4.35 -2.59 -9.75
N GLU A 32 -5.34 -2.74 -8.86
CA GLU A 32 -5.35 -3.79 -7.83
C GLU A 32 -5.55 -5.19 -8.42
N ILE A 33 -6.43 -5.34 -9.41
CA ILE A 33 -6.70 -6.62 -10.09
C ILE A 33 -5.50 -7.07 -10.92
N GLU A 34 -4.84 -6.14 -11.62
CA GLU A 34 -3.63 -6.43 -12.40
C GLU A 34 -2.40 -6.70 -11.52
N GLY A 35 -2.50 -6.44 -10.20
CA GLY A 35 -1.41 -6.66 -9.24
C GLY A 35 -0.23 -5.71 -9.43
N GLU A 36 -0.42 -4.65 -10.22
CA GLU A 36 0.59 -3.63 -10.48
C GLU A 36 0.14 -2.28 -9.93
N TYR A 37 0.91 -1.66 -9.05
CA TYR A 37 0.69 -0.30 -8.57
C TYR A 37 1.99 0.42 -8.30
N GLY A 38 1.99 1.71 -8.58
CA GLY A 38 3.12 2.58 -8.23
C GLY A 38 3.09 2.86 -6.73
N GLY A 39 4.13 2.40 -6.03
CA GLY A 39 4.21 2.55 -4.58
C GLY A 39 5.58 2.17 -4.03
N LEU A 40 5.65 1.96 -2.72
CA LEU A 40 6.88 1.67 -2.00
C LEU A 40 7.12 0.18 -1.77
N GLY A 41 6.06 -0.64 -1.87
CA GLY A 41 6.14 -2.07 -1.55
C GLY A 41 6.23 -2.34 -0.06
N ILE A 42 5.24 -1.87 0.72
CA ILE A 42 5.13 -2.12 2.16
C ILE A 42 3.74 -2.58 2.53
N TYR A 43 3.66 -3.52 3.47
CA TYR A 43 2.43 -3.83 4.18
C TYR A 43 2.33 -2.94 5.41
N ILE A 44 1.21 -2.27 5.57
CA ILE A 44 0.95 -1.38 6.71
C ILE A 44 -0.34 -1.76 7.42
N THR A 45 -0.44 -1.36 8.68
CA THR A 45 -1.65 -1.46 9.49
C THR A 45 -1.78 -0.20 10.33
N THR A 46 -2.97 0.06 10.85
CA THR A 46 -3.17 1.11 11.86
C THR A 46 -3.24 0.46 13.24
N LYS A 47 -2.35 0.87 14.13
CA LYS A 47 -2.32 0.45 15.53
C LYS A 47 -2.20 1.68 16.41
N ASP A 48 -3.10 1.83 17.37
CA ASP A 48 -3.11 2.93 18.37
C ASP A 48 -3.04 4.33 17.71
N GLY A 49 -3.71 4.51 16.55
CA GLY A 49 -3.68 5.74 15.78
C GLY A 49 -2.40 5.99 14.97
N HIS A 50 -1.47 5.03 14.96
CA HIS A 50 -0.23 5.09 14.17
C HIS A 50 -0.27 4.12 13.00
N THR A 51 0.16 4.60 11.83
CA THR A 51 0.39 3.73 10.69
C THR A 51 1.73 3.00 10.89
N THR A 52 1.67 1.70 11.08
CA THR A 52 2.82 0.86 11.38
C THR A 52 3.13 -0.06 10.20
N VAL A 53 4.41 -0.17 9.85
CA VAL A 53 4.90 -1.11 8.84
C VAL A 53 4.85 -2.52 9.43
N ILE A 54 4.08 -3.41 8.81
CA ILE A 54 4.08 -4.84 9.13
C ILE A 54 5.37 -5.46 8.59
N ALA A 55 5.61 -5.27 7.29
CA ALA A 55 6.83 -5.71 6.61
C ALA A 55 7.01 -4.96 5.28
N PRO A 56 8.24 -4.63 4.86
CA PRO A 56 8.53 -4.33 3.48
C PRO A 56 8.43 -5.61 2.64
N ILE A 57 8.04 -5.46 1.37
CA ILE A 57 8.04 -6.54 0.39
C ILE A 57 9.46 -6.69 -0.15
N GLU A 58 9.97 -7.90 -0.21
CA GLU A 58 11.33 -8.19 -0.69
C GLU A 58 11.61 -7.57 -2.07
N ASN A 59 12.79 -6.99 -2.24
CA ASN A 59 13.28 -6.37 -3.47
C ASN A 59 12.48 -5.12 -3.94
N THR A 60 11.61 -4.56 -3.12
CA THR A 60 10.89 -3.31 -3.41
C THR A 60 11.67 -2.07 -2.99
N PRO A 61 11.25 -0.86 -3.43
CA PRO A 61 11.92 0.37 -3.05
C PRO A 61 12.06 0.60 -1.55
N ALA A 62 11.03 0.25 -0.76
CA ALA A 62 11.09 0.42 0.69
C ALA A 62 12.07 -0.56 1.35
N ASP A 63 12.15 -1.79 0.87
CA ASP A 63 13.11 -2.78 1.34
C ASP A 63 14.55 -2.33 1.05
N LYS A 64 14.81 -1.91 -0.18
CA LYS A 64 16.10 -1.34 -0.61
C LYS A 64 16.50 -0.10 0.17
N ALA A 65 15.52 0.75 0.54
CA ALA A 65 15.75 1.94 1.35
C ALA A 65 16.04 1.61 2.83
N GLY A 66 15.76 0.40 3.30
CA GLY A 66 16.02 -0.03 4.68
C GLY A 66 14.87 0.27 5.64
N VAL A 67 13.65 0.40 5.14
CA VAL A 67 12.43 0.39 5.97
C VAL A 67 12.32 -0.98 6.65
N LYS A 68 11.93 -0.99 7.92
CA LYS A 68 11.88 -2.22 8.73
C LYS A 68 10.50 -2.49 9.28
N PRO A 69 10.20 -3.75 9.61
CA PRO A 69 9.03 -4.08 10.40
C PRO A 69 8.98 -3.26 11.69
N LEU A 70 7.78 -2.88 12.10
CA LEU A 70 7.49 -2.05 13.28
C LEU A 70 7.95 -0.59 13.17
N ASP A 71 8.38 -0.11 12.01
CA ASP A 71 8.52 1.32 11.78
C ASP A 71 7.15 1.99 11.79
N GLU A 72 6.99 3.06 12.54
CA GLU A 72 5.77 3.86 12.57
C GLU A 72 5.93 5.05 11.63
N ILE A 73 5.07 5.15 10.62
CA ILE A 73 5.09 6.26 9.67
C ILE A 73 4.43 7.48 10.33
N ILE A 74 5.19 8.53 10.52
CA ILE A 74 4.74 9.76 11.19
C ILE A 74 4.37 10.83 10.18
N LYS A 75 5.14 10.92 9.08
CA LYS A 75 4.89 11.88 8.01
C LYS A 75 5.08 11.24 6.64
N VAL A 76 4.29 11.71 5.69
CA VAL A 76 4.47 11.45 4.26
C VAL A 76 4.51 12.81 3.56
N ASP A 77 5.63 13.13 2.94
CA ASP A 77 5.98 14.45 2.42
C ASP A 77 5.75 15.53 3.52
N GLU A 78 4.97 16.55 3.27
CA GLU A 78 4.67 17.61 4.23
C GLU A 78 3.53 17.23 5.21
N LYS A 79 2.83 16.11 4.99
CA LYS A 79 1.62 15.75 5.71
C LYS A 79 1.91 14.84 6.90
N ASN A 80 1.47 15.24 8.09
CA ASN A 80 1.42 14.35 9.25
C ASN A 80 0.30 13.33 9.06
N VAL A 81 0.61 12.05 9.25
CA VAL A 81 -0.34 10.94 9.04
C VAL A 81 -0.82 10.30 10.35
N TYR A 82 -0.48 10.90 11.49
CA TYR A 82 -1.00 10.44 12.79
C TYR A 82 -2.53 10.53 12.83
N GLY A 83 -3.18 9.46 13.26
CA GLY A 83 -4.64 9.39 13.37
C GLY A 83 -5.39 9.22 12.04
N LEU A 84 -4.67 9.18 10.90
CA LEU A 84 -5.32 8.90 9.62
C LEU A 84 -5.59 7.40 9.46
N PRO A 85 -6.72 7.04 8.81
CA PRO A 85 -6.98 5.66 8.41
C PRO A 85 -5.88 5.15 7.46
N SER A 86 -5.58 3.85 7.51
CA SER A 86 -4.54 3.23 6.67
C SER A 86 -4.75 3.48 5.17
N ASP A 87 -5.99 3.47 4.70
CA ASP A 87 -6.35 3.69 3.29
C ASP A 87 -6.02 5.12 2.82
N GLU A 88 -6.14 6.12 3.69
CA GLU A 88 -5.69 7.48 3.37
C GLU A 88 -4.17 7.57 3.30
N VAL A 89 -3.48 6.88 4.19
CA VAL A 89 -2.01 6.81 4.18
C VAL A 89 -1.52 6.07 2.94
N VAL A 90 -2.17 4.95 2.57
CA VAL A 90 -1.88 4.21 1.33
C VAL A 90 -1.98 5.12 0.11
N LYS A 91 -3.03 5.95 0.01
CA LYS A 91 -3.20 6.92 -1.10
C LYS A 91 -2.06 7.93 -1.19
N LEU A 92 -1.47 8.33 -0.06
CA LEU A 92 -0.32 9.23 -0.04
C LEU A 92 0.99 8.51 -0.45
N LEU A 93 1.13 7.25 -0.06
CA LEU A 93 2.31 6.43 -0.38
C LEU A 93 2.30 5.97 -1.84
N ARG A 94 1.11 5.72 -2.42
CA ARG A 94 0.93 5.38 -3.83
C ARG A 94 1.10 6.61 -4.71
N GLY A 95 1.39 6.40 -5.98
CA GLY A 95 1.48 7.45 -6.98
C GLY A 95 2.12 6.94 -8.27
N PRO A 96 2.34 7.82 -9.26
CA PRO A 96 2.98 7.44 -10.52
C PRO A 96 4.36 6.83 -10.27
N ALA A 97 4.69 5.77 -11.02
CA ALA A 97 6.02 5.19 -10.97
C ALA A 97 7.09 6.23 -11.35
N ASN A 98 8.29 6.06 -10.84
CA ASN A 98 9.43 6.96 -10.99
C ASN A 98 9.24 8.36 -10.36
N THR A 99 8.24 8.55 -9.47
CA THR A 99 8.14 9.73 -8.62
C THR A 99 8.67 9.44 -7.23
N GLU A 100 9.24 10.44 -6.59
CA GLU A 100 9.74 10.32 -5.21
C GLU A 100 8.65 10.62 -4.18
N VAL A 101 8.75 9.98 -3.04
CA VAL A 101 8.00 10.30 -1.84
C VAL A 101 8.94 10.26 -0.64
N LYS A 102 8.80 11.21 0.26
CA LYS A 102 9.59 11.29 1.47
C LYS A 102 8.75 10.87 2.67
N ILE A 103 9.21 9.85 3.40
CA ILE A 103 8.55 9.39 4.62
C ILE A 103 9.47 9.59 5.82
N TRP A 104 8.89 9.91 6.96
CA TRP A 104 9.59 9.94 8.25
C TRP A 104 9.00 8.87 9.14
N VAL A 105 9.86 8.01 9.61
CA VAL A 105 9.44 6.93 10.50
C VAL A 105 10.03 7.09 11.89
N ARG A 106 9.28 6.66 12.88
CA ARG A 106 9.75 6.43 14.24
C ARG A 106 10.10 4.96 14.38
N ARG A 107 11.33 4.69 14.81
CA ARG A 107 11.82 3.32 15.03
C ARG A 107 12.16 3.12 16.50
N LYS A 108 11.69 2.03 17.09
CA LYS A 108 12.02 1.69 18.49
C LYS A 108 13.54 1.67 18.70
N GLY A 109 13.99 2.35 19.77
CA GLY A 109 15.41 2.48 20.08
C GLY A 109 16.16 3.58 19.33
N LYS A 110 15.43 4.47 18.62
CA LYS A 110 15.95 5.69 18.02
C LYS A 110 15.14 6.89 18.51
N ASP A 111 15.82 7.92 19.02
CA ASP A 111 15.16 9.12 19.55
C ASP A 111 14.69 10.06 18.45
N ALA A 112 15.38 10.08 17.32
CA ALA A 112 15.06 10.92 16.17
C ALA A 112 14.28 10.16 15.10
N LEU A 113 13.41 10.90 14.38
CA LEU A 113 12.74 10.38 13.18
C LEU A 113 13.77 10.10 12.08
N ILE A 114 13.59 8.98 11.41
CA ILE A 114 14.44 8.54 10.30
C ILE A 114 13.76 8.95 9.00
N PRO A 115 14.33 9.82 8.18
CA PRO A 115 13.81 10.17 6.87
C PRO A 115 14.22 9.12 5.84
N PHE A 116 13.29 8.76 4.96
CA PHE A 116 13.54 7.97 3.76
C PHE A 116 12.98 8.71 2.56
N THR A 117 13.80 8.94 1.54
CA THR A 117 13.35 9.39 0.22
C THR A 117 13.33 8.17 -0.68
N ILE A 118 12.16 7.80 -1.17
CA ILE A 118 11.95 6.52 -1.87
C ILE A 118 11.28 6.81 -3.21
N THR A 119 11.88 6.30 -4.29
CA THR A 119 11.28 6.38 -5.62
C THR A 119 10.22 5.29 -5.75
N ARG A 120 9.01 5.67 -6.15
CA ARG A 120 7.91 4.73 -6.40
C ARG A 120 8.23 3.87 -7.61
N GLU A 121 8.00 2.58 -7.50
CA GLU A 121 8.09 1.62 -8.60
C GLU A 121 6.75 0.90 -8.77
N ILE A 122 6.52 0.31 -9.94
CA ILE A 122 5.40 -0.61 -10.12
C ILE A 122 5.67 -1.86 -9.28
N ILE A 123 4.83 -2.09 -8.28
CA ILE A 123 4.98 -3.22 -7.37
C ILE A 123 4.20 -4.40 -7.92
N LYS A 124 4.94 -5.41 -8.38
CA LYS A 124 4.36 -6.69 -8.82
C LYS A 124 4.39 -7.68 -7.67
N ILE A 125 3.24 -7.97 -7.10
CA ILE A 125 3.12 -9.00 -6.06
C ILE A 125 2.92 -10.34 -6.76
N LYS A 126 3.93 -11.20 -6.71
CA LYS A 126 3.78 -12.58 -7.17
C LYS A 126 2.93 -13.35 -6.17
N SER A 127 1.74 -13.77 -6.60
CA SER A 127 0.85 -14.58 -5.77
C SER A 127 1.46 -15.92 -5.39
N VAL A 128 2.30 -16.47 -6.27
CA VAL A 128 3.00 -17.74 -6.07
C VAL A 128 4.49 -17.57 -6.35
N ARG A 129 5.33 -18.05 -5.45
CA ARG A 129 6.76 -18.23 -5.65
C ARG A 129 7.08 -19.72 -5.61
N THR A 130 7.78 -20.19 -6.61
CA THR A 130 8.27 -21.57 -6.67
C THR A 130 9.78 -21.59 -6.69
N GLU A 131 10.39 -22.48 -5.92
CA GLU A 131 11.82 -22.68 -5.86
C GLU A 131 12.09 -24.19 -5.73
N MET A 132 13.11 -24.67 -6.42
CA MET A 132 13.60 -26.03 -6.24
C MET A 132 14.79 -25.98 -5.27
N ILE A 133 14.68 -26.69 -4.16
CA ILE A 133 15.75 -26.85 -3.18
C ILE A 133 16.13 -28.33 -3.24
N GLU A 134 17.25 -28.65 -3.89
CA GLU A 134 17.64 -30.00 -4.26
C GLU A 134 16.52 -30.69 -5.06
N ASP A 135 15.93 -31.76 -4.59
CA ASP A 135 14.83 -32.51 -5.24
C ASP A 135 13.45 -32.14 -4.67
N ILE A 136 13.36 -31.08 -3.84
CA ILE A 136 12.12 -30.65 -3.19
C ILE A 136 11.61 -29.37 -3.85
N ALA A 137 10.36 -29.41 -4.35
CA ALA A 137 9.67 -28.24 -4.83
C ALA A 137 9.11 -27.41 -3.65
N TYR A 138 9.65 -26.21 -3.43
CA TYR A 138 9.12 -25.25 -2.47
C TYR A 138 8.17 -24.30 -3.14
N ILE A 139 6.92 -24.25 -2.66
CA ILE A 139 5.88 -23.37 -3.18
C ILE A 139 5.43 -22.44 -2.06
N LYS A 140 5.63 -21.14 -2.24
CA LYS A 140 5.15 -20.11 -1.31
C LYS A 140 3.97 -19.38 -1.94
N LEU A 141 2.82 -19.45 -1.29
CA LEU A 141 1.65 -18.63 -1.62
C LEU A 141 1.70 -17.33 -0.82
N ASN A 142 1.71 -16.21 -1.51
CA ASN A 142 1.77 -14.87 -0.88
C ASN A 142 0.38 -14.22 -0.80
N GLN A 143 -0.53 -14.62 -1.70
CA GLN A 143 -1.89 -14.08 -1.76
C GLN A 143 -2.84 -15.11 -2.40
N PHE A 144 -4.07 -15.14 -1.90
CA PHE A 144 -5.19 -15.91 -2.47
C PHE A 144 -6.11 -14.96 -3.23
#